data_447844c58cc685978cf8a46e6cdafe35
#
_entry.id   447844c58cc685978cf8a46e6cdafe35
#
_cell.length_a   1.000
_cell.length_b   1.000
_cell.length_c   1.000
_cell.angle_alpha   90.00
_cell.angle_beta   90.00
_cell.angle_gamma   90.00
#
_symmetry.space_group_name_H-M   'P 1'
#
loop_
_entity.id
_entity.type
_entity.pdbx_description
1 polymer ?
#
loop_
_entity_poly.entity_id
_entity_poly.type
_entity_poly.pdbx_seq_one_letter_code
_entity_poly.pdbx_strand_id
1 'polypeptide(L)'
;LSGLQDAMVEAAAYGYGIVPAILTDTQAKAWRKALSKSWDDSGMTLSEKIHGAGVKMRESIISTIRSQMRRNATWTSMARELYDGYNSGKAVTMQQALPKYLQTVRNAYGTPRIVAESRKALRNIERLSQNGAPTKALKAAYKQLIETAQTGTEEALNKACWVAMQEKSRYIADRIARTEMARAWADGFLADIMQDDDVVAVKWKLSSRHPVFDVCDMYSKANMYNLGSGIYPKAKLPPLPAHPHCLCSLTTVYVGEVDLKKQKDCIKAEGEKWLANLSDDHRRKVLGIQGNKAFKRGADWREYMRNWTAPQSTESRISGLMEKNLFPPTDTFIASLAKKYGMPYTKGKKGEDRFYSDEGEAIYPPNDGAIGSPRTITLKAGSIIVDRYGGATGQYLSPRETPYEQRSLPRGSKKRGYHVYQIVKDIDNVQAAEISAWFGQPGGGIQYKLPKKIFELSEYLKEIK
;
A
#
# COMPACT_ATOMS: atom_id res chain seq x y z
N LEU A 1 3.70 14.55 -15.40
CA LEU A 1 2.47 13.90 -14.92
C LEU A 1 2.39 12.43 -15.35
N SER A 2 2.68 12.12 -16.62
CA SER A 2 2.63 10.74 -17.16
C SER A 2 3.45 9.75 -16.32
N GLY A 3 4.65 10.12 -15.89
CA GLY A 3 5.50 9.21 -15.12
C GLY A 3 5.03 8.88 -13.71
N LEU A 4 4.34 9.79 -13.04
CA LEU A 4 3.71 9.46 -11.76
C LEU A 4 2.49 8.56 -11.98
N GLN A 5 1.72 8.81 -13.03
CA GLN A 5 0.61 7.96 -13.42
C GLN A 5 1.06 6.53 -13.77
N ASP A 6 2.19 6.40 -14.47
CA ASP A 6 2.79 5.09 -14.79
C ASP A 6 3.20 4.37 -13.51
N ALA A 7 3.86 5.07 -12.58
CA ALA A 7 4.25 4.53 -11.29
C ALA A 7 3.05 4.09 -10.44
N MET A 8 1.95 4.82 -10.49
CA MET A 8 0.72 4.43 -9.80
C MET A 8 0.07 3.19 -10.44
N VAL A 9 0.12 3.08 -11.77
CA VAL A 9 -0.35 1.87 -12.47
C VAL A 9 0.48 0.66 -12.07
N GLU A 10 1.80 0.80 -11.99
CA GLU A 10 2.68 -0.26 -11.51
C GLU A 10 2.39 -0.66 -10.06
N ALA A 11 2.17 0.32 -9.16
CA ALA A 11 1.80 0.03 -7.78
C ALA A 11 0.45 -0.68 -7.66
N ALA A 12 -0.54 -0.28 -8.47
CA ALA A 12 -1.83 -0.95 -8.52
C ALA A 12 -1.69 -2.38 -9.07
N ALA A 13 -0.84 -2.60 -10.07
CA ALA A 13 -0.55 -3.93 -10.59
C ALA A 13 0.05 -4.84 -9.53
N TYR A 14 1.03 -4.37 -8.77
CA TYR A 14 1.58 -5.13 -7.64
C TYR A 14 0.55 -5.39 -6.53
N GLY A 15 -0.31 -4.41 -6.23
CA GLY A 15 -1.41 -4.60 -5.28
C GLY A 15 -2.42 -5.65 -5.74
N TYR A 16 -2.69 -5.69 -7.03
CA TYR A 16 -3.53 -6.69 -7.70
C TYR A 16 -2.85 -8.08 -7.81
N GLY A 17 -1.57 -8.18 -7.50
CA GLY A 17 -0.83 -9.44 -7.59
C GLY A 17 -0.31 -9.79 -9.00
N ILE A 18 -0.19 -8.79 -9.89
CA ILE A 18 0.35 -8.98 -11.24
C ILE A 18 1.62 -8.17 -11.48
N VAL A 19 2.45 -8.63 -12.42
CA VAL A 19 3.64 -7.87 -12.84
C VAL A 19 3.22 -6.77 -13.83
N PRO A 20 3.68 -5.51 -13.63
CA PRO A 20 3.28 -4.39 -14.50
C PRO A 20 3.52 -4.59 -15.99
N ALA A 21 4.58 -5.32 -16.36
CA ALA A 21 4.92 -5.64 -17.75
C ALA A 21 3.84 -6.45 -18.50
N ILE A 22 2.85 -6.93 -17.79
CA ILE A 22 1.72 -7.72 -18.26
C ILE A 22 0.59 -6.83 -18.80
N LEU A 23 0.49 -5.60 -18.33
CA LEU A 23 -0.57 -4.69 -18.73
C LEU A 23 -0.40 -4.31 -20.21
N THR A 24 -1.45 -4.49 -20.99
CA THR A 24 -1.51 -3.94 -22.33
C THR A 24 -1.55 -2.40 -22.27
N ASP A 25 -1.16 -1.73 -23.35
CA ASP A 25 -1.23 -0.26 -23.44
C ASP A 25 -2.63 0.27 -23.14
N THR A 26 -3.67 -0.44 -23.58
CA THR A 26 -5.08 -0.08 -23.35
C THR A 26 -5.42 -0.18 -21.87
N GLN A 27 -5.00 -1.23 -21.20
CA GLN A 27 -5.20 -1.45 -19.75
C GLN A 27 -4.45 -0.41 -18.94
N ALA A 28 -3.17 -0.20 -19.24
CA ALA A 28 -2.37 0.83 -18.59
C ALA A 28 -2.98 2.23 -18.74
N LYS A 29 -3.54 2.55 -19.92
CA LYS A 29 -4.23 3.81 -20.19
C LYS A 29 -5.52 3.97 -19.38
N ALA A 30 -6.32 2.90 -19.29
CA ALA A 30 -7.54 2.90 -18.49
C ALA A 30 -7.24 3.06 -17.00
N TRP A 31 -6.24 2.36 -16.49
CA TRP A 31 -5.80 2.48 -15.10
C TRP A 31 -5.22 3.86 -14.79
N ARG A 32 -4.41 4.45 -15.68
CA ARG A 32 -3.96 5.84 -15.54
C ARG A 32 -5.13 6.80 -15.35
N LYS A 33 -6.18 6.65 -16.16
CA LYS A 33 -7.38 7.46 -16.08
C LYS A 33 -8.11 7.28 -14.74
N ALA A 34 -8.29 6.03 -14.30
CA ALA A 34 -8.96 5.69 -13.05
C ALA A 34 -8.19 6.23 -11.83
N LEU A 35 -6.88 5.96 -11.76
CA LEU A 35 -6.02 6.39 -10.66
C LEU A 35 -5.76 7.90 -10.62
N SER A 36 -6.07 8.64 -11.68
CA SER A 36 -5.94 10.10 -11.72
C SER A 36 -7.16 10.84 -11.18
N LYS A 37 -8.28 10.16 -10.95
CA LYS A 37 -9.50 10.77 -10.39
C LYS A 37 -9.28 11.18 -8.94
N SER A 38 -10.08 12.14 -8.48
CA SER A 38 -10.16 12.46 -7.06
C SER A 38 -10.70 11.25 -6.27
N TRP A 39 -10.13 11.01 -5.11
CA TRP A 39 -10.47 9.85 -4.26
C TRP A 39 -10.65 10.23 -2.79
N ASP A 40 -10.27 11.44 -2.42
CA ASP A 40 -10.41 11.96 -1.06
C ASP A 40 -11.36 13.16 -1.00
N ASP A 41 -11.70 13.58 0.21
CA ASP A 41 -12.63 14.67 0.48
C ASP A 41 -12.15 16.04 -0.04
N SER A 42 -10.90 16.15 -0.50
CA SER A 42 -10.40 17.38 -1.11
C SER A 42 -11.00 17.65 -2.48
N GLY A 43 -11.60 16.65 -3.11
CA GLY A 43 -12.10 16.71 -4.48
C GLY A 43 -11.02 16.92 -5.54
N MET A 44 -9.73 17.02 -5.13
CA MET A 44 -8.63 17.31 -6.04
C MET A 44 -8.14 16.05 -6.75
N THR A 45 -8.00 16.16 -8.06
CA THR A 45 -7.33 15.15 -8.90
C THR A 45 -5.84 15.09 -8.58
N LEU A 46 -5.17 14.01 -8.98
CA LEU A 46 -3.71 13.91 -8.88
C LEU A 46 -3.00 15.10 -9.54
N SER A 47 -3.51 15.54 -10.68
CA SER A 47 -2.97 16.71 -11.40
C SER A 47 -3.03 17.97 -10.54
N GLU A 48 -4.16 18.26 -9.91
CA GLU A 48 -4.35 19.44 -9.06
C GLU A 48 -3.50 19.39 -7.79
N LYS A 49 -3.36 18.22 -7.17
CA LYS A 49 -2.45 18.02 -6.02
C LYS A 49 -1.00 18.33 -6.39
N ILE A 50 -0.57 17.94 -7.60
CA ILE A 50 0.79 18.17 -8.08
C ILE A 50 0.94 19.61 -8.61
N HIS A 51 -0.08 20.22 -9.19
CA HIS A 51 -0.04 21.60 -9.63
C HIS A 51 0.12 22.61 -8.47
N GLY A 52 -0.38 22.27 -7.30
CA GLY A 52 -0.12 23.03 -6.07
C GLY A 52 1.34 22.97 -5.60
N ALA A 53 2.14 22.04 -6.12
CA ALA A 53 3.58 21.96 -5.95
C ALA A 53 4.25 22.53 -7.23
N GLY A 54 5.10 23.53 -7.17
CA GLY A 54 5.68 24.21 -8.33
C GLY A 54 6.28 23.28 -9.43
N VAL A 55 6.41 23.78 -10.66
CA VAL A 55 6.75 23.00 -11.88
C VAL A 55 7.97 22.10 -11.74
N LYS A 56 9.03 22.59 -11.06
CA LYS A 56 10.29 21.83 -10.87
C LYS A 56 10.16 20.70 -9.86
N MET A 57 9.35 20.89 -8.82
CA MET A 57 9.02 19.83 -7.87
C MET A 57 8.28 18.69 -8.57
N ARG A 58 7.42 18.98 -9.53
CA ARG A 58 6.72 17.97 -10.35
C ARG A 58 7.67 17.05 -11.11
N GLU A 59 8.62 17.63 -11.83
CA GLU A 59 9.58 16.88 -12.63
C GLU A 59 10.47 16.00 -11.75
N SER A 60 10.89 16.53 -10.61
CA SER A 60 11.68 15.79 -9.62
C SER A 60 10.89 14.63 -9.01
N ILE A 61 9.63 14.85 -8.60
CA ILE A 61 8.74 13.79 -8.07
C ILE A 61 8.57 12.68 -9.10
N ILE A 62 8.25 13.02 -10.34
CA ILE A 62 8.02 12.07 -11.43
C ILE A 62 9.27 11.26 -11.73
N SER A 63 10.41 11.93 -11.90
CA SER A 63 11.69 11.29 -12.19
C SER A 63 12.10 10.31 -11.09
N THR A 64 11.95 10.71 -9.83
CA THR A 64 12.35 9.90 -8.68
C THR A 64 11.45 8.69 -8.49
N ILE A 65 10.14 8.84 -8.61
CA ILE A 65 9.20 7.73 -8.52
C ILE A 65 9.52 6.69 -9.61
N ARG A 66 9.75 7.13 -10.85
CA ARG A 66 10.12 6.23 -11.96
C ARG A 66 11.43 5.48 -11.70
N SER A 67 12.45 6.17 -11.20
CA SER A 67 13.75 5.56 -10.92
C SER A 67 13.66 4.51 -9.83
N GLN A 68 12.93 4.80 -8.77
CA GLN A 68 12.82 3.93 -7.59
C GLN A 68 11.97 2.68 -7.84
N MET A 69 10.89 2.80 -8.62
CA MET A 69 10.09 1.63 -8.97
C MET A 69 10.86 0.63 -9.83
N ARG A 70 11.68 1.12 -10.76
CA ARG A 70 12.57 0.25 -11.55
C ARG A 70 13.61 -0.50 -10.72
N ARG A 71 13.90 -0.04 -9.48
CA ARG A 71 14.90 -0.61 -8.57
C ARG A 71 14.27 -1.37 -7.39
N ASN A 72 12.94 -1.57 -7.37
CA ASN A 72 12.22 -2.11 -6.21
C ASN A 72 12.57 -1.42 -4.88
N ALA A 73 12.78 -0.11 -4.94
CA ALA A 73 13.31 0.64 -3.82
C ALA A 73 12.25 0.95 -2.76
N THR A 74 12.72 1.04 -1.52
CA THR A 74 11.88 1.39 -0.37
C THR A 74 11.46 2.87 -0.40
N TRP A 75 10.35 3.22 0.26
CA TRP A 75 9.88 4.58 0.51
C TRP A 75 10.93 5.59 0.93
N THR A 76 11.83 5.18 1.85
CA THR A 76 12.87 6.05 2.41
C THR A 76 13.90 6.41 1.36
N SER A 77 14.22 5.48 0.47
CA SER A 77 15.10 5.68 -0.65
C SER A 77 14.49 6.64 -1.67
N MET A 78 13.19 6.45 -1.97
CA MET A 78 12.43 7.29 -2.88
C MET A 78 12.33 8.75 -2.40
N ALA A 79 12.06 8.95 -1.11
CA ALA A 79 12.01 10.27 -0.50
C ALA A 79 13.37 10.97 -0.51
N ARG A 80 14.47 10.22 -0.35
CA ARG A 80 15.83 10.77 -0.40
C ARG A 80 16.19 11.23 -1.81
N GLU A 81 15.92 10.45 -2.85
CA GLU A 81 16.20 10.85 -4.23
C GLU A 81 15.32 12.03 -4.68
N LEU A 82 14.07 12.11 -4.22
CA LEU A 82 13.23 13.30 -4.44
C LEU A 82 13.87 14.56 -3.86
N TYR A 83 14.55 14.41 -2.73
CA TYR A 83 15.28 15.50 -2.10
C TYR A 83 16.56 15.88 -2.87
N ASP A 84 17.36 14.90 -3.23
CA ASP A 84 18.64 15.13 -3.93
C ASP A 84 18.44 15.67 -5.35
N GLY A 85 17.41 15.20 -6.06
CA GLY A 85 17.02 15.74 -7.37
C GLY A 85 16.54 17.19 -7.32
N TYR A 86 16.00 17.63 -6.18
CA TYR A 86 15.57 19.01 -5.96
C TYR A 86 16.74 19.98 -5.72
N ASN A 87 17.86 19.46 -5.24
CA ASN A 87 19.08 20.24 -4.96
C ASN A 87 19.80 20.78 -6.22
N SER A 88 19.37 20.41 -7.42
CA SER A 88 20.02 20.77 -8.68
C SER A 88 19.82 22.24 -9.15
N GLY A 89 19.58 23.16 -8.24
CA GLY A 89 20.04 24.55 -8.43
C GLY A 89 19.13 25.53 -9.16
N LYS A 90 17.82 25.55 -9.01
CA LYS A 90 17.00 26.71 -9.47
C LYS A 90 16.01 27.20 -8.41
N ALA A 91 16.09 28.50 -8.11
CA ALA A 91 15.39 29.18 -7.04
C ALA A 91 13.86 29.07 -7.10
N VAL A 92 13.25 28.54 -6.01
CA VAL A 92 11.83 28.72 -5.68
C VAL A 92 11.69 30.04 -4.95
N THR A 93 10.74 30.88 -5.33
CA THR A 93 10.53 32.14 -4.63
C THR A 93 10.04 31.90 -3.21
N MET A 94 10.58 32.67 -2.28
CA MET A 94 10.32 32.53 -0.83
C MET A 94 8.83 32.62 -0.46
N GLN A 95 8.04 33.34 -1.22
CA GLN A 95 6.60 33.53 -1.01
C GLN A 95 5.76 32.27 -1.20
N GLN A 96 6.23 31.30 -1.99
CA GLN A 96 5.50 30.05 -2.27
C GLN A 96 5.89 28.88 -1.34
N ALA A 97 7.03 28.96 -0.70
CA ALA A 97 7.64 27.83 -0.02
C ALA A 97 7.56 27.85 1.51
N LEU A 98 7.60 29.00 2.14
CA LEU A 98 7.54 29.12 3.60
C LEU A 98 6.11 29.35 4.10
N PRO A 99 5.70 28.77 5.27
CA PRO A 99 4.47 29.13 5.95
C PRO A 99 4.43 30.63 6.29
N LYS A 100 3.26 31.25 6.28
CA LYS A 100 3.08 32.70 6.55
C LYS A 100 3.75 33.13 7.87
N TYR A 101 3.68 32.33 8.93
CA TYR A 101 4.29 32.66 10.22
C TYR A 101 5.83 32.69 10.18
N LEU A 102 6.49 31.92 9.30
CA LEU A 102 7.94 32.00 9.08
C LEU A 102 8.32 33.15 8.16
N GLN A 103 7.49 33.49 7.19
CA GLN A 103 7.65 34.71 6.38
C GLN A 103 7.58 35.95 7.27
N THR A 104 6.65 35.98 8.25
CA THR A 104 6.54 37.06 9.23
C THR A 104 7.80 37.17 10.09
N VAL A 105 8.40 36.05 10.51
CA VAL A 105 9.69 36.08 11.24
C VAL A 105 10.79 36.64 10.35
N ARG A 106 10.91 36.17 9.10
CA ARG A 106 11.93 36.69 8.16
C ARG A 106 11.79 38.19 7.95
N ASN A 107 10.56 38.69 7.79
CA ASN A 107 10.29 40.12 7.57
C ASN A 107 10.48 40.97 8.84
N ALA A 108 10.48 40.36 10.01
CA ALA A 108 10.73 41.04 11.27
C ALA A 108 12.23 41.15 11.63
N TYR A 109 13.12 40.55 10.81
CA TYR A 109 14.56 40.64 11.00
C TYR A 109 15.03 42.10 11.09
N GLY A 110 15.89 42.40 12.08
CA GLY A 110 16.38 43.75 12.30
C GLY A 110 15.36 44.71 12.95
N THR A 111 14.15 44.27 13.28
CA THR A 111 13.12 45.10 13.93
C THR A 111 12.84 44.67 15.38
N PRO A 112 12.30 45.53 16.24
CA PRO A 112 11.93 45.18 17.62
C PRO A 112 10.85 44.07 17.71
N ARG A 113 10.14 43.76 16.62
CA ARG A 113 9.08 42.73 16.55
C ARG A 113 9.62 41.31 16.51
N ILE A 114 10.90 41.11 16.17
CA ILE A 114 11.49 39.79 15.96
C ILE A 114 11.24 38.80 17.08
N VAL A 115 11.36 39.21 18.34
CA VAL A 115 11.16 38.34 19.50
C VAL A 115 9.70 37.87 19.62
N ALA A 116 8.73 38.75 19.40
CA ALA A 116 7.32 38.42 19.48
C ALA A 116 6.88 37.47 18.36
N GLU A 117 7.32 37.74 17.12
CA GLU A 117 7.01 36.91 15.97
C GLU A 117 7.69 35.54 16.05
N SER A 118 8.92 35.47 16.59
CA SER A 118 9.64 34.21 16.86
C SER A 118 8.89 33.32 17.87
N ARG A 119 8.38 33.90 18.96
CA ARG A 119 7.57 33.17 19.95
C ARG A 119 6.29 32.62 19.35
N LYS A 120 5.61 33.37 18.49
CA LYS A 120 4.41 32.88 17.76
C LYS A 120 4.77 31.72 16.84
N ALA A 121 5.87 31.85 16.08
CA ALA A 121 6.33 30.84 15.16
C ALA A 121 6.70 29.52 15.87
N LEU A 122 7.42 29.59 17.00
CA LEU A 122 7.75 28.41 17.80
C LEU A 122 6.49 27.68 18.28
N ARG A 123 5.50 28.42 18.84
CA ARG A 123 4.22 27.80 19.23
C ARG A 123 3.50 27.13 18.07
N ASN A 124 3.56 27.70 16.86
CA ASN A 124 2.99 27.08 15.68
C ASN A 124 3.72 25.79 15.27
N ILE A 125 5.06 25.75 15.38
CA ILE A 125 5.84 24.53 15.11
C ILE A 125 5.51 23.43 16.12
N GLU A 126 5.38 23.76 17.40
CA GLU A 126 5.00 22.82 18.46
C GLU A 126 3.60 22.25 18.21
N ARG A 127 2.63 23.11 17.86
CA ARG A 127 1.27 22.68 17.55
C ARG A 127 1.19 21.80 16.31
N LEU A 128 1.98 22.10 15.26
CA LEU A 128 2.09 21.21 14.09
C LEU A 128 2.70 19.87 14.46
N SER A 129 3.62 19.84 15.42
CA SER A 129 4.24 18.61 15.93
C SER A 129 3.24 17.66 16.58
N GLN A 130 2.24 18.21 17.27
CA GLN A 130 1.18 17.42 17.92
C GLN A 130 0.22 16.74 16.93
N ASN A 131 0.16 17.23 15.70
CA ASN A 131 -0.67 16.68 14.62
C ASN A 131 0.09 15.66 13.73
N GLY A 132 1.26 15.19 14.17
CA GLY A 132 1.98 14.06 13.55
C GLY A 132 2.72 14.36 12.25
N ALA A 133 2.66 15.59 11.76
CA ALA A 133 2.96 15.84 10.37
C ALA A 133 4.41 16.18 9.97
N PRO A 134 5.18 17.07 10.58
CA PRO A 134 6.49 17.40 10.02
C PRO A 134 7.60 16.44 10.45
N THR A 135 8.51 16.12 9.53
CA THR A 135 9.73 15.37 9.82
C THR A 135 10.60 16.08 10.86
N LYS A 136 11.46 15.35 11.57
CA LYS A 136 12.45 15.95 12.50
C LYS A 136 13.32 16.99 11.79
N ALA A 137 13.75 16.72 10.54
CA ALA A 137 14.55 17.62 9.73
C ALA A 137 13.83 18.93 9.42
N LEU A 138 12.54 18.86 9.01
CA LEU A 138 11.75 20.06 8.74
C LEU A 138 11.56 20.93 10.00
N LYS A 139 11.31 20.30 11.15
CA LYS A 139 11.21 21.01 12.45
C LYS A 139 12.52 21.70 12.83
N ALA A 140 13.65 21.00 12.66
CA ALA A 140 14.98 21.53 12.92
C ALA A 140 15.28 22.75 12.02
N ALA A 141 15.01 22.61 10.71
CA ALA A 141 15.19 23.71 9.76
C ALA A 141 14.34 24.94 10.08
N TYR A 142 13.09 24.75 10.53
CA TYR A 142 12.23 25.85 10.94
C TYR A 142 12.71 26.52 12.23
N LYS A 143 13.19 25.75 13.23
CA LYS A 143 13.79 26.29 14.44
C LYS A 143 15.06 27.08 14.12
N GLN A 144 15.94 26.50 13.31
CA GLN A 144 17.17 27.17 12.87
C GLN A 144 16.89 28.49 12.16
N LEU A 145 15.85 28.58 11.31
CA LEU A 145 15.46 29.83 10.68
C LEU A 145 15.04 30.87 11.73
N ILE A 146 14.28 30.48 12.74
CA ILE A 146 13.83 31.40 13.80
C ILE A 146 15.02 31.89 14.65
N GLU A 147 15.91 31.00 15.04
CA GLU A 147 17.13 31.33 15.81
C GLU A 147 18.04 32.28 15.00
N THR A 148 18.27 31.96 13.74
CA THR A 148 19.10 32.82 12.86
C THR A 148 18.47 34.20 12.63
N ALA A 149 17.13 34.30 12.58
CA ALA A 149 16.45 35.58 12.46
C ALA A 149 16.60 36.47 13.72
N GLN A 150 16.84 35.86 14.90
CA GLN A 150 17.03 36.57 16.14
C GLN A 150 18.48 37.06 16.36
N THR A 151 19.45 36.23 15.99
CA THR A 151 20.86 36.42 16.39
C THR A 151 21.86 36.34 15.25
N GLY A 152 21.44 35.98 14.06
CA GLY A 152 22.31 35.78 12.92
C GLY A 152 22.48 36.99 12.02
N THR A 153 23.36 36.88 11.05
CA THR A 153 23.51 37.83 9.96
C THR A 153 22.44 37.64 8.89
N GLU A 154 22.24 38.63 8.03
CA GLU A 154 21.27 38.51 6.93
C GLU A 154 21.62 37.40 5.94
N GLU A 155 22.90 37.17 5.69
CA GLU A 155 23.37 36.07 4.85
C GLU A 155 23.03 34.72 5.47
N ALA A 156 23.29 34.54 6.77
CA ALA A 156 22.94 33.33 7.52
C ALA A 156 21.42 33.10 7.52
N LEU A 157 20.60 34.17 7.67
CA LEU A 157 19.15 34.09 7.61
C LEU A 157 18.67 33.64 6.21
N ASN A 158 19.24 34.18 5.15
CA ASN A 158 18.89 33.78 3.78
C ASN A 158 19.22 32.31 3.54
N LYS A 159 20.36 31.82 4.03
CA LYS A 159 20.74 30.42 3.98
C LYS A 159 19.77 29.53 4.77
N ALA A 160 19.40 29.95 6.00
CA ALA A 160 18.42 29.20 6.81
C ALA A 160 17.02 29.18 6.17
N CYS A 161 16.57 30.27 5.55
CA CYS A 161 15.35 30.30 4.76
C CYS A 161 15.39 29.29 3.61
N TRP A 162 16.51 29.23 2.91
CA TRP A 162 16.69 28.29 1.79
C TRP A 162 16.63 26.84 2.26
N VAL A 163 17.31 26.50 3.35
CA VAL A 163 17.25 25.14 3.98
C VAL A 163 15.81 24.80 4.40
N ALA A 164 15.11 25.74 5.04
CA ALA A 164 13.72 25.53 5.47
C ALA A 164 12.76 25.30 4.28
N MET A 165 12.99 25.98 3.17
CA MET A 165 12.25 25.79 1.91
C MET A 165 12.51 24.41 1.31
N GLN A 166 13.75 23.96 1.29
CA GLN A 166 14.11 22.63 0.80
C GLN A 166 13.47 21.51 1.64
N GLU A 167 13.60 21.57 2.97
CA GLU A 167 13.03 20.57 3.85
C GLU A 167 11.50 20.52 3.77
N LYS A 168 10.83 21.66 3.57
CA LYS A 168 9.39 21.69 3.31
C LYS A 168 9.04 21.02 1.98
N SER A 169 9.80 21.30 0.95
CA SER A 169 9.58 20.72 -0.39
C SER A 169 9.77 19.20 -0.36
N ARG A 170 10.82 18.72 0.33
CA ARG A 170 11.04 17.31 0.59
C ARG A 170 9.87 16.66 1.32
N TYR A 171 9.39 17.31 2.39
CA TYR A 171 8.24 16.83 3.16
C TYR A 171 6.97 16.70 2.29
N ILE A 172 6.69 17.70 1.43
CA ILE A 172 5.52 17.67 0.53
C ILE A 172 5.68 16.55 -0.50
N ALA A 173 6.87 16.39 -1.08
CA ALA A 173 7.14 15.34 -2.05
C ALA A 173 6.98 13.93 -1.44
N ASP A 174 7.55 13.71 -0.24
CA ASP A 174 7.40 12.46 0.50
C ASP A 174 5.93 12.16 0.82
N ARG A 175 5.18 13.17 1.24
CA ARG A 175 3.76 13.04 1.54
C ARG A 175 2.95 12.63 0.33
N ILE A 176 3.15 13.29 -0.83
CA ILE A 176 2.42 12.96 -2.07
C ILE A 176 2.79 11.55 -2.51
N ALA A 177 4.09 11.25 -2.62
CA ALA A 177 4.56 9.95 -3.08
C ALA A 177 3.99 8.81 -2.22
N ARG A 178 4.11 8.88 -0.90
CA ARG A 178 3.59 7.84 0.01
C ARG A 178 2.08 7.65 -0.12
N THR A 179 1.35 8.75 -0.12
CA THR A 179 -0.12 8.70 -0.11
C THR A 179 -0.65 8.10 -1.40
N GLU A 180 -0.15 8.58 -2.55
CA GLU A 180 -0.65 8.11 -3.85
C GLU A 180 -0.20 6.68 -4.17
N MET A 181 1.01 6.29 -3.76
CA MET A 181 1.49 4.91 -3.93
C MET A 181 0.73 3.93 -3.04
N ALA A 182 0.52 4.28 -1.77
CA ALA A 182 -0.27 3.46 -0.84
C ALA A 182 -1.71 3.30 -1.33
N ARG A 183 -2.30 4.38 -1.88
CA ARG A 183 -3.62 4.34 -2.48
C ARG A 183 -3.66 3.42 -3.70
N ALA A 184 -2.73 3.60 -4.66
CA ALA A 184 -2.72 2.81 -5.88
C ALA A 184 -2.57 1.31 -5.58
N TRP A 185 -1.68 0.97 -4.65
CA TRP A 185 -1.52 -0.40 -4.18
C TRP A 185 -2.81 -0.94 -3.53
N ALA A 186 -3.46 -0.15 -2.67
CA ALA A 186 -4.71 -0.55 -2.02
C ALA A 186 -5.84 -0.75 -3.04
N ASP A 187 -5.94 0.11 -4.06
CA ASP A 187 -6.93 -0.02 -5.13
C ASP A 187 -6.71 -1.31 -5.94
N GLY A 188 -5.45 -1.65 -6.26
CA GLY A 188 -5.10 -2.92 -6.89
C GLY A 188 -5.48 -4.13 -6.03
N PHE A 189 -5.11 -4.11 -4.75
CA PHE A 189 -5.48 -5.17 -3.79
C PHE A 189 -7.00 -5.35 -3.68
N LEU A 190 -7.75 -4.25 -3.62
CA LEU A 190 -9.21 -4.30 -3.56
C LEU A 190 -9.80 -4.85 -4.86
N ALA A 191 -9.22 -4.52 -6.01
CA ALA A 191 -9.65 -5.06 -7.29
C ALA A 191 -9.44 -6.58 -7.39
N ASP A 192 -8.34 -7.10 -6.82
CA ASP A 192 -8.07 -8.53 -6.71
C ASP A 192 -9.11 -9.23 -5.83
N ILE A 193 -9.26 -8.79 -4.58
CA ILE A 193 -10.15 -9.45 -3.62
C ILE A 193 -11.63 -9.35 -3.98
N MET A 194 -12.03 -8.35 -4.76
CA MET A 194 -13.44 -8.25 -5.21
C MET A 194 -13.80 -9.37 -6.19
N GLN A 195 -12.84 -9.98 -6.87
CA GLN A 195 -13.03 -11.13 -7.76
C GLN A 195 -12.89 -12.48 -7.04
N ASP A 196 -12.41 -12.49 -5.80
CA ASP A 196 -12.28 -13.70 -4.99
C ASP A 196 -13.54 -13.90 -4.13
N ASP A 197 -14.41 -14.83 -4.54
CA ASP A 197 -15.67 -15.14 -3.83
C ASP A 197 -15.42 -15.70 -2.43
N ASP A 198 -14.24 -16.14 -2.18
CA ASP A 198 -13.82 -16.69 -0.92
C ASP A 198 -13.49 -15.61 0.10
N VAL A 199 -13.10 -14.43 -0.32
CA VAL A 199 -12.91 -13.27 0.54
C VAL A 199 -14.25 -12.58 0.75
N VAL A 200 -14.71 -12.53 1.98
CA VAL A 200 -16.01 -11.94 2.34
C VAL A 200 -15.90 -10.59 3.05
N ALA A 201 -14.76 -10.36 3.68
CA ALA A 201 -14.51 -9.15 4.43
C ALA A 201 -13.01 -8.78 4.39
N VAL A 202 -12.68 -7.60 4.87
CA VAL A 202 -11.30 -7.15 5.07
C VAL A 202 -11.12 -6.64 6.49
N LYS A 203 -9.94 -6.85 7.05
CA LYS A 203 -9.57 -6.35 8.37
C LYS A 203 -8.58 -5.22 8.24
N TRP A 204 -8.89 -4.08 8.84
CA TRP A 204 -8.00 -2.93 8.96
C TRP A 204 -6.90 -3.21 9.99
N LYS A 205 -5.65 -3.14 9.55
CA LYS A 205 -4.48 -3.33 10.41
C LYS A 205 -3.72 -2.02 10.59
N LEU A 206 -3.50 -1.65 11.84
CA LEU A 206 -2.55 -0.58 12.18
C LEU A 206 -1.12 -1.06 11.89
N SER A 207 -0.32 -0.18 11.32
CA SER A 207 1.13 -0.41 11.22
C SER A 207 1.77 -0.41 12.61
N SER A 208 2.78 -1.25 12.83
CA SER A 208 3.64 -1.18 14.02
C SER A 208 4.39 0.16 14.15
N ARG A 209 4.49 0.90 13.06
CA ARG A 209 5.08 2.25 12.99
C ARG A 209 4.03 3.36 13.01
N HIS A 210 2.79 3.05 13.40
CA HIS A 210 1.73 4.05 13.53
C HIS A 210 2.11 5.08 14.61
N PRO A 211 2.42 6.33 14.25
CA PRO A 211 3.16 7.23 15.14
C PRO A 211 2.28 8.02 16.09
N VAL A 212 1.00 8.14 15.76
CA VAL A 212 0.06 9.07 16.42
C VAL A 212 -1.30 8.42 16.54
N PHE A 213 -1.94 8.60 17.67
CA PHE A 213 -3.31 8.18 17.88
C PHE A 213 -4.27 9.04 17.04
N ASP A 214 -4.97 8.43 16.09
CA ASP A 214 -5.82 9.12 15.12
C ASP A 214 -7.03 8.26 14.66
N VAL A 215 -7.66 8.61 13.54
CA VAL A 215 -8.82 7.92 12.98
C VAL A 215 -8.53 6.45 12.62
N CYS A 216 -7.30 6.10 12.30
CA CYS A 216 -6.92 4.72 12.00
C CYS A 216 -7.05 3.80 13.21
N ASP A 217 -6.87 4.34 14.44
CA ASP A 217 -7.16 3.60 15.68
C ASP A 217 -8.64 3.23 15.78
N MET A 218 -9.54 4.14 15.40
CA MET A 218 -10.97 3.84 15.33
C MET A 218 -11.25 2.78 14.26
N TYR A 219 -10.72 2.96 13.05
CA TYR A 219 -10.95 2.00 11.97
C TYR A 219 -10.47 0.60 12.31
N SER A 220 -9.41 0.46 13.09
CA SER A 220 -8.86 -0.84 13.47
C SER A 220 -9.53 -1.48 14.68
N LYS A 221 -10.18 -0.69 15.56
CA LYS A 221 -10.65 -1.16 16.87
C LYS A 221 -12.17 -1.16 17.02
N ALA A 222 -12.89 -0.29 16.31
CA ALA A 222 -14.35 -0.24 16.38
C ALA A 222 -14.98 -1.39 15.57
N ASN A 223 -16.10 -1.94 16.07
CA ASN A 223 -16.85 -3.01 15.39
C ASN A 223 -18.00 -2.44 14.55
N MET A 224 -17.65 -1.63 13.54
CA MET A 224 -18.61 -0.79 12.80
C MET A 224 -19.64 -1.58 11.98
N TYR A 225 -19.39 -2.84 11.69
CA TYR A 225 -20.29 -3.70 10.91
C TYR A 225 -20.75 -4.96 11.64
N ASN A 226 -20.53 -5.04 12.94
CA ASN A 226 -20.86 -6.21 13.76
C ASN A 226 -20.21 -7.54 13.28
N LEU A 227 -19.08 -7.42 12.56
CA LEU A 227 -18.28 -8.54 12.07
C LEU A 227 -17.03 -8.81 12.91
N GLY A 228 -16.76 -7.94 13.88
CA GLY A 228 -15.57 -7.94 14.70
C GLY A 228 -14.80 -6.62 14.61
N SER A 229 -13.88 -6.39 15.56
CA SER A 229 -13.10 -5.14 15.60
C SER A 229 -12.24 -4.96 14.36
N GLY A 230 -12.44 -3.81 13.68
CA GLY A 230 -11.71 -3.45 12.46
C GLY A 230 -12.05 -4.29 11.24
N ILE A 231 -13.12 -5.09 11.27
CA ILE A 231 -13.56 -5.91 10.14
C ILE A 231 -14.69 -5.18 9.38
N TYR A 232 -14.51 -5.09 8.07
CA TYR A 232 -15.40 -4.42 7.14
C TYR A 232 -15.83 -5.38 6.02
N PRO A 233 -17.08 -5.31 5.53
CA PRO A 233 -17.49 -6.04 4.34
C PRO A 233 -16.56 -5.67 3.17
N LYS A 234 -16.16 -6.61 2.32
CA LYS A 234 -15.31 -6.29 1.15
C LYS A 234 -15.95 -5.26 0.21
N ALA A 235 -17.27 -5.20 0.19
CA ALA A 235 -18.02 -4.27 -0.64
C ALA A 235 -18.04 -2.83 -0.11
N LYS A 236 -17.76 -2.60 1.19
CA LYS A 236 -17.88 -1.27 1.80
C LYS A 236 -16.92 -1.08 2.97
N LEU A 237 -15.90 -0.26 2.80
CA LEU A 237 -14.85 -0.02 3.79
C LEU A 237 -14.34 1.42 3.78
N PRO A 238 -13.67 1.88 4.85
CA PRO A 238 -13.03 3.19 4.86
C PRO A 238 -11.96 3.29 3.78
N PRO A 239 -11.70 4.48 3.22
CA PRO A 239 -10.64 4.65 2.23
C PRO A 239 -9.26 4.39 2.86
N LEU A 240 -8.43 3.60 2.17
CA LEU A 240 -7.03 3.42 2.49
C LEU A 240 -6.20 4.05 1.35
N PRO A 241 -5.27 4.97 1.65
CA PRO A 241 -4.91 5.55 2.96
C PRO A 241 -6.01 6.47 3.53
N ALA A 242 -6.21 6.46 4.87
CA ALA A 242 -7.20 7.29 5.53
C ALA A 242 -6.80 8.78 5.63
N HIS A 243 -5.51 9.05 5.56
CA HIS A 243 -4.93 10.40 5.65
C HIS A 243 -3.52 10.40 5.05
N PRO A 244 -2.92 11.57 4.75
CA PRO A 244 -1.53 11.65 4.31
C PRO A 244 -0.58 10.95 5.29
N HIS A 245 0.41 10.22 4.77
CA HIS A 245 1.32 9.38 5.55
C HIS A 245 0.69 8.20 6.31
N CYS A 246 -0.52 7.79 5.97
CA CYS A 246 -1.09 6.57 6.51
C CYS A 246 -0.21 5.35 6.17
N LEU A 247 0.08 4.54 7.19
CA LEU A 247 0.90 3.34 7.09
C LEU A 247 0.09 2.06 7.35
N CYS A 248 -1.23 2.17 7.45
CA CYS A 248 -2.12 1.04 7.67
C CYS A 248 -2.20 0.13 6.46
N SER A 249 -2.67 -1.08 6.67
CA SER A 249 -2.87 -2.08 5.63
C SER A 249 -4.22 -2.79 5.82
N LEU A 250 -4.64 -3.51 4.79
CA LEU A 250 -5.79 -4.41 4.84
C LEU A 250 -5.31 -5.85 4.77
N THR A 251 -6.03 -6.75 5.43
CA THR A 251 -5.87 -8.20 5.28
C THR A 251 -7.20 -8.83 4.95
N THR A 252 -7.19 -9.88 4.17
CA THR A 252 -8.37 -10.66 3.79
C THR A 252 -8.98 -11.38 4.98
N VAL A 253 -10.30 -11.48 4.97
CA VAL A 253 -11.11 -12.31 5.89
C VAL A 253 -11.96 -13.23 5.03
N TYR A 254 -11.85 -14.54 5.28
CA TYR A 254 -12.43 -15.56 4.44
C TYR A 254 -13.77 -16.07 4.94
N VAL A 255 -14.50 -16.74 4.05
CA VAL A 255 -15.73 -17.47 4.41
C VAL A 255 -15.48 -18.38 5.61
N GLY A 256 -16.36 -18.29 6.63
CA GLY A 256 -16.24 -19.08 7.87
C GLY A 256 -15.47 -18.38 8.99
N GLU A 257 -14.68 -17.34 8.71
CA GLU A 257 -13.99 -16.58 9.76
C GLU A 257 -14.89 -15.55 10.44
N VAL A 258 -15.99 -15.13 9.77
CA VAL A 258 -16.99 -14.20 10.29
C VAL A 258 -18.39 -14.66 9.96
N ASP A 259 -19.35 -14.33 10.81
CA ASP A 259 -20.77 -14.61 10.59
C ASP A 259 -21.42 -13.44 9.84
N LEU A 260 -21.50 -13.54 8.53
CA LEU A 260 -22.11 -12.52 7.68
C LEU A 260 -23.60 -12.25 7.96
N LYS A 261 -24.32 -13.23 8.57
CA LYS A 261 -25.73 -13.05 8.96
C LYS A 261 -25.89 -12.00 10.05
N LYS A 262 -24.83 -11.73 10.82
CA LYS A 262 -24.79 -10.70 11.86
C LYS A 262 -24.40 -9.31 11.33
N GLN A 263 -24.03 -9.22 10.05
CA GLN A 263 -23.62 -7.94 9.46
C GLN A 263 -24.71 -6.89 9.60
N LYS A 264 -24.36 -5.78 10.22
CA LYS A 264 -25.26 -4.64 10.44
C LYS A 264 -24.44 -3.36 10.49
N ASP A 265 -24.95 -2.28 9.91
CA ASP A 265 -24.34 -0.97 10.05
C ASP A 265 -24.52 -0.46 11.49
N CYS A 266 -23.41 -0.40 12.20
CA CYS A 266 -23.34 0.08 13.59
C CYS A 266 -22.37 1.27 13.73
N ILE A 267 -22.01 1.92 12.62
CA ILE A 267 -20.93 2.94 12.56
C ILE A 267 -21.12 4.00 13.64
N LYS A 268 -22.31 4.60 13.74
CA LYS A 268 -22.55 5.67 14.71
C LYS A 268 -22.38 5.18 16.14
N ALA A 269 -23.08 4.12 16.51
CA ALA A 269 -23.11 3.58 17.87
C ALA A 269 -21.74 3.04 18.32
N GLU A 270 -21.07 2.28 17.46
CA GLU A 270 -19.74 1.74 17.78
C GLU A 270 -18.66 2.81 17.81
N GLY A 271 -18.78 3.87 16.99
CA GLY A 271 -17.92 5.03 17.08
C GLY A 271 -18.11 5.81 18.38
N GLU A 272 -19.36 6.04 18.82
CA GLU A 272 -19.68 6.64 20.11
C GLU A 272 -19.11 5.82 21.26
N LYS A 273 -19.34 4.51 21.27
CA LYS A 273 -18.83 3.58 22.29
C LYS A 273 -17.30 3.57 22.34
N TRP A 274 -16.62 3.55 21.19
CA TRP A 274 -15.17 3.61 21.12
C TRP A 274 -14.64 4.92 21.71
N LEU A 275 -15.23 6.07 21.34
CA LEU A 275 -14.85 7.38 21.84
C LEU A 275 -15.13 7.52 23.36
N ALA A 276 -16.25 6.99 23.86
CA ALA A 276 -16.57 7.02 25.26
C ALA A 276 -15.54 6.31 26.13
N ASN A 277 -14.96 5.23 25.62
CA ASN A 277 -13.93 4.43 26.30
C ASN A 277 -12.51 5.05 26.23
N LEU A 278 -12.32 6.15 25.51
CA LEU A 278 -11.02 6.83 25.45
C LEU A 278 -10.81 7.77 26.62
N SER A 279 -9.54 7.99 26.96
CA SER A 279 -9.15 9.13 27.82
C SER A 279 -9.51 10.45 27.14
N ASP A 280 -9.68 11.51 27.95
CA ASP A 280 -9.96 12.85 27.43
C ASP A 280 -8.87 13.36 26.47
N ASP A 281 -7.60 13.01 26.76
CA ASP A 281 -6.47 13.36 25.89
C ASP A 281 -6.55 12.67 24.52
N HIS A 282 -6.84 11.38 24.47
CA HIS A 282 -7.00 10.65 23.22
C HIS A 282 -8.20 11.16 22.42
N ARG A 283 -9.35 11.46 23.07
CA ARG A 283 -10.49 12.08 22.38
C ARG A 283 -10.14 13.43 21.78
N ARG A 284 -9.37 14.27 22.48
CA ARG A 284 -8.90 15.55 21.94
C ARG A 284 -7.98 15.38 20.73
N LYS A 285 -7.18 14.33 20.69
CA LYS A 285 -6.33 14.05 19.52
C LYS A 285 -7.17 13.78 18.26
N VAL A 286 -8.22 13.00 18.38
CA VAL A 286 -9.06 12.61 17.24
C VAL A 286 -10.15 13.62 16.91
N LEU A 287 -10.81 14.22 17.90
CA LEU A 287 -11.91 15.17 17.69
C LEU A 287 -11.48 16.65 17.71
N GLY A 288 -10.29 16.94 18.23
CA GLY A 288 -9.88 18.29 18.58
C GLY A 288 -10.57 18.78 19.87
N ILE A 289 -10.17 19.96 20.35
CA ILE A 289 -10.68 20.53 21.62
C ILE A 289 -12.19 20.82 21.52
N GLN A 290 -12.63 21.45 20.44
CA GLN A 290 -14.03 21.82 20.26
C GLN A 290 -14.91 20.59 19.99
N GLY A 291 -14.46 19.66 19.14
CA GLY A 291 -15.16 18.42 18.89
C GLY A 291 -15.33 17.57 20.15
N ASN A 292 -14.30 17.48 21.00
CA ASN A 292 -14.43 16.77 22.28
C ASN A 292 -15.43 17.43 23.23
N LYS A 293 -15.50 18.78 23.27
CA LYS A 293 -16.53 19.49 24.03
C LYS A 293 -17.93 19.25 23.47
N ALA A 294 -18.08 19.25 22.14
CA ALA A 294 -19.34 18.98 21.46
C ALA A 294 -19.81 17.54 21.70
N PHE A 295 -18.92 16.56 21.56
CA PHE A 295 -19.19 15.15 21.84
C PHE A 295 -19.69 14.93 23.27
N LYS A 296 -19.09 15.55 24.26
CA LYS A 296 -19.55 15.49 25.68
C LYS A 296 -20.97 16.07 25.88
N ARG A 297 -21.46 16.87 24.94
CA ARG A 297 -22.84 17.43 24.93
C ARG A 297 -23.79 16.63 24.07
N GLY A 298 -23.36 15.47 23.53
CA GLY A 298 -24.19 14.60 22.70
C GLY A 298 -24.19 14.94 21.21
N ALA A 299 -23.28 15.80 20.73
CA ALA A 299 -23.15 16.05 19.29
C ALA A 299 -22.61 14.82 18.55
N ASP A 300 -22.98 14.70 17.27
CA ASP A 300 -22.53 13.62 16.41
C ASP A 300 -21.00 13.72 16.20
N TRP A 301 -20.30 12.70 16.63
CA TRP A 301 -18.85 12.66 16.56
C TRP A 301 -18.29 12.71 15.13
N ARG A 302 -19.06 12.27 14.14
CA ARG A 302 -18.67 12.21 12.73
C ARG A 302 -18.41 13.60 12.13
N GLU A 303 -19.04 14.62 12.66
CA GLU A 303 -18.83 16.02 12.25
C GLU A 303 -17.49 16.60 12.73
N TYR A 304 -16.91 16.02 13.77
CA TYR A 304 -15.71 16.53 14.42
C TYR A 304 -14.48 15.65 14.28
N MET A 305 -14.67 14.39 13.91
CA MET A 305 -13.57 13.43 13.76
C MET A 305 -12.65 13.84 12.62
N ARG A 306 -11.39 14.09 12.96
CA ARG A 306 -10.36 14.46 11.98
C ARG A 306 -10.07 13.31 11.03
N ASN A 307 -10.01 13.61 9.74
CA ASN A 307 -9.78 12.64 8.66
C ASN A 307 -10.79 11.48 8.63
N TRP A 308 -11.95 11.67 9.26
CA TRP A 308 -13.03 10.72 9.15
C TRP A 308 -13.62 10.75 7.73
N THR A 309 -13.69 9.60 7.13
CA THR A 309 -14.45 9.38 5.91
C THR A 309 -15.30 8.13 6.12
N ALA A 310 -16.60 8.24 5.88
CA ALA A 310 -17.49 7.11 6.00
C ALA A 310 -17.06 5.98 5.05
N PRO A 311 -17.25 4.70 5.44
CA PRO A 311 -17.02 3.58 4.54
C PRO A 311 -17.74 3.77 3.20
N GLN A 312 -16.98 3.61 2.11
CA GLN A 312 -17.41 3.84 0.73
C GLN A 312 -17.58 2.52 -0.02
N SER A 313 -18.33 2.53 -1.11
CA SER A 313 -18.42 1.39 -2.01
C SER A 313 -17.05 1.07 -2.62
N THR A 314 -16.56 -0.13 -2.38
CA THR A 314 -15.32 -0.64 -2.97
C THR A 314 -15.43 -0.72 -4.48
N GLU A 315 -16.55 -1.23 -5.00
CA GLU A 315 -16.81 -1.36 -6.43
C GLU A 315 -16.75 0.01 -7.14
N SER A 316 -17.40 1.03 -6.56
CA SER A 316 -17.34 2.38 -7.10
C SER A 316 -15.92 2.94 -7.13
N ARG A 317 -15.14 2.67 -6.09
CA ARG A 317 -13.75 3.12 -5.96
C ARG A 317 -12.83 2.52 -7.01
N ILE A 318 -12.96 1.22 -7.26
CA ILE A 318 -12.09 0.47 -8.17
C ILE A 318 -12.70 0.27 -9.56
N SER A 319 -13.87 0.83 -9.84
CA SER A 319 -14.59 0.60 -11.10
C SER A 319 -13.74 0.79 -12.35
N GLY A 320 -12.83 1.76 -12.33
CA GLY A 320 -11.91 1.99 -13.45
C GLY A 320 -10.77 0.99 -13.57
N LEU A 321 -10.52 0.16 -12.54
CA LEU A 321 -9.60 -0.98 -12.57
C LEU A 321 -10.34 -2.28 -12.93
N MET A 322 -11.66 -2.30 -12.78
CA MET A 322 -12.55 -3.46 -12.96
C MET A 322 -13.29 -3.44 -14.30
N GLU A 323 -12.97 -2.53 -15.23
CA GLU A 323 -13.61 -2.53 -16.53
C GLU A 323 -13.50 -3.93 -17.19
N LYS A 324 -14.65 -4.49 -17.60
CA LYS A 324 -14.85 -5.90 -18.03
C LYS A 324 -13.89 -6.45 -19.09
N ASN A 325 -13.08 -5.62 -19.73
CA ASN A 325 -12.08 -6.02 -20.72
C ASN A 325 -10.64 -6.03 -20.19
N LEU A 326 -10.45 -5.79 -18.88
CA LEU A 326 -9.12 -5.67 -18.27
C LEU A 326 -8.68 -6.96 -17.59
N PHE A 327 -9.60 -7.82 -17.20
CA PHE A 327 -9.33 -9.11 -16.60
C PHE A 327 -10.48 -10.09 -16.93
N PRO A 328 -10.23 -11.30 -17.36
CA PRO A 328 -9.01 -12.11 -17.22
C PRO A 328 -7.94 -11.74 -18.27
N PRO A 329 -6.70 -12.21 -18.09
CA PRO A 329 -5.64 -12.00 -19.05
C PRO A 329 -6.10 -12.42 -20.44
N THR A 330 -5.95 -11.53 -21.43
CA THR A 330 -6.35 -11.80 -22.80
C THR A 330 -5.61 -13.02 -23.34
N ASP A 331 -6.20 -13.73 -24.26
CA ASP A 331 -5.55 -14.84 -24.96
C ASP A 331 -4.15 -14.46 -25.50
N THR A 332 -4.00 -13.24 -25.97
CA THR A 332 -2.73 -12.69 -26.45
C THR A 332 -1.68 -12.62 -25.33
N PHE A 333 -2.10 -12.28 -24.11
CA PHE A 333 -1.21 -12.22 -22.96
C PHE A 333 -0.75 -13.62 -22.54
N ILE A 334 -1.66 -14.57 -22.41
CA ILE A 334 -1.33 -15.97 -22.07
C ILE A 334 -0.43 -16.57 -23.15
N ALA A 335 -0.72 -16.30 -24.44
CA ALA A 335 0.13 -16.72 -25.55
C ALA A 335 1.55 -16.13 -25.46
N SER A 336 1.67 -14.85 -25.09
CA SER A 336 2.97 -14.21 -24.93
C SER A 336 3.80 -14.81 -23.80
N LEU A 337 3.15 -15.13 -22.67
CA LEU A 337 3.79 -15.82 -21.54
C LEU A 337 4.18 -17.25 -21.90
N ALA A 338 3.28 -18.00 -22.53
CA ALA A 338 3.58 -19.36 -22.99
C ALA A 338 4.77 -19.36 -23.94
N LYS A 339 4.82 -18.43 -24.91
CA LYS A 339 5.97 -18.25 -25.80
C LYS A 339 7.25 -17.89 -25.04
N LYS A 340 7.17 -16.95 -24.09
CA LYS A 340 8.31 -16.52 -23.28
C LYS A 340 8.93 -17.67 -22.48
N TYR A 341 8.09 -18.56 -21.96
CA TYR A 341 8.50 -19.68 -21.11
C TYR A 341 8.54 -21.03 -21.83
N GLY A 342 8.41 -21.04 -23.16
CA GLY A 342 8.50 -22.29 -23.94
C GLY A 342 7.36 -23.27 -23.69
N MET A 343 6.19 -22.80 -23.23
CA MET A 343 5.04 -23.62 -22.87
C MET A 343 4.11 -23.82 -24.08
N PRO A 344 3.52 -25.02 -24.25
CA PRO A 344 2.46 -25.21 -25.23
C PRO A 344 1.26 -24.34 -24.88
N TYR A 345 0.75 -23.63 -25.88
CA TYR A 345 -0.41 -22.78 -25.73
C TYR A 345 -1.49 -23.14 -26.73
N THR A 346 -2.68 -23.45 -26.25
CA THR A 346 -3.87 -23.63 -27.08
C THR A 346 -4.83 -22.47 -26.84
N LYS A 347 -5.20 -21.78 -27.92
CA LYS A 347 -6.15 -20.67 -27.83
C LYS A 347 -7.52 -21.23 -27.43
N GLY A 348 -8.11 -20.72 -26.32
CA GLY A 348 -9.48 -21.05 -25.93
C GLY A 348 -10.50 -20.44 -26.88
N LYS A 349 -11.70 -20.93 -26.86
CA LYS A 349 -12.83 -20.31 -27.52
C LYS A 349 -13.21 -19.01 -26.81
N LYS A 350 -13.79 -18.08 -27.53
CA LYS A 350 -14.23 -16.80 -26.95
C LYS A 350 -15.25 -17.08 -25.84
N GLY A 351 -14.93 -16.73 -24.60
CA GLY A 351 -15.77 -16.92 -23.42
C GLY A 351 -15.41 -18.09 -22.50
N GLU A 352 -14.45 -18.95 -22.88
CA GLU A 352 -13.95 -20.01 -21.99
C GLU A 352 -12.96 -19.45 -20.96
N ASP A 353 -13.18 -19.79 -19.69
CA ASP A 353 -12.14 -19.64 -18.65
C ASP A 353 -11.11 -20.75 -18.84
N ARG A 354 -9.86 -20.38 -19.08
CA ARG A 354 -8.80 -21.36 -19.34
C ARG A 354 -8.23 -21.99 -18.11
N PHE A 355 -8.49 -21.41 -16.99
CA PHE A 355 -7.92 -21.84 -15.72
C PHE A 355 -8.90 -22.66 -14.89
N TYR A 356 -10.18 -22.61 -15.26
CA TYR A 356 -11.23 -23.32 -14.54
C TYR A 356 -12.23 -23.94 -15.53
N SER A 357 -12.72 -25.15 -15.21
CA SER A 357 -13.83 -25.76 -15.92
C SER A 357 -15.14 -25.02 -15.65
N ASP A 358 -16.19 -25.34 -16.41
CA ASP A 358 -17.52 -24.79 -16.19
C ASP A 358 -18.07 -25.12 -14.78
N GLU A 359 -17.58 -26.21 -14.17
CA GLU A 359 -17.89 -26.63 -12.79
C GLU A 359 -17.02 -25.94 -11.75
N GLY A 360 -16.08 -25.07 -12.17
CA GLY A 360 -15.17 -24.32 -11.29
C GLY A 360 -13.94 -25.10 -10.83
N GLU A 361 -13.64 -26.24 -11.44
CA GLU A 361 -12.43 -27.02 -11.15
C GLU A 361 -11.18 -26.38 -11.80
N ALA A 362 -10.08 -26.35 -11.06
CA ALA A 362 -8.83 -25.79 -11.56
C ALA A 362 -8.22 -26.64 -12.68
N ILE A 363 -7.99 -26.02 -13.85
CA ILE A 363 -7.25 -26.61 -14.97
C ILE A 363 -5.77 -26.30 -14.79
N TYR A 364 -5.00 -27.31 -14.39
CA TYR A 364 -3.58 -27.15 -14.13
C TYR A 364 -2.76 -27.06 -15.41
N PRO A 365 -1.59 -26.38 -15.40
CA PRO A 365 -0.72 -26.25 -16.54
C PRO A 365 -0.13 -27.63 -16.95
N PRO A 366 0.19 -27.80 -18.23
CA PRO A 366 0.90 -28.99 -18.71
C PRO A 366 2.28 -29.10 -18.03
N ASN A 367 2.86 -30.30 -18.05
CA ASN A 367 4.17 -30.59 -17.44
C ASN A 367 4.24 -30.23 -15.95
N ASP A 368 3.13 -30.41 -15.23
CA ASP A 368 2.99 -30.06 -13.79
C ASP A 368 3.39 -28.60 -13.49
N GLY A 369 3.29 -27.70 -14.44
CA GLY A 369 3.68 -26.31 -14.32
C GLY A 369 5.18 -26.04 -14.43
N ALA A 370 6.00 -27.02 -14.76
CA ALA A 370 7.44 -26.85 -14.93
C ALA A 370 7.77 -26.21 -16.29
N ILE A 371 8.66 -25.22 -16.30
CA ILE A 371 9.26 -24.68 -17.51
C ILE A 371 10.41 -25.61 -17.94
N GLY A 372 10.31 -26.14 -19.17
CA GLY A 372 11.31 -27.06 -19.70
C GLY A 372 11.33 -28.43 -19.00
N SER A 373 12.46 -29.12 -19.05
CA SER A 373 12.63 -30.43 -18.38
C SER A 373 13.06 -30.25 -16.93
N PRO A 374 12.31 -30.79 -15.94
CA PRO A 374 12.71 -30.72 -14.55
C PRO A 374 14.06 -31.39 -14.30
N ARG A 375 14.85 -30.82 -13.40
CA ARG A 375 16.12 -31.42 -12.97
C ARG A 375 15.86 -32.32 -11.76
N THR A 376 16.40 -33.53 -11.80
CA THR A 376 16.40 -34.42 -10.63
C THR A 376 17.49 -33.99 -9.64
N ILE A 377 17.10 -33.70 -8.42
CA ILE A 377 17.99 -33.25 -7.36
C ILE A 377 17.75 -34.04 -6.06
N THR A 378 18.67 -33.97 -5.13
CA THR A 378 18.50 -34.36 -3.73
C THR A 378 18.34 -33.12 -2.88
N LEU A 379 17.25 -33.00 -2.14
CA LEU A 379 17.09 -31.99 -1.09
C LEU A 379 17.82 -32.46 0.16
N LYS A 380 18.97 -31.83 0.47
CA LYS A 380 19.81 -32.21 1.60
C LYS A 380 19.23 -31.77 2.93
N ALA A 381 19.39 -32.60 3.95
CA ALA A 381 19.04 -32.28 5.33
C ALA A 381 19.74 -30.98 5.77
N GLY A 382 18.97 -30.07 6.38
CA GLY A 382 19.48 -28.79 6.89
C GLY A 382 19.87 -27.75 5.85
N SER A 383 19.81 -28.07 4.53
CA SER A 383 20.29 -27.18 3.47
C SER A 383 19.36 -26.00 3.17
N ILE A 384 18.06 -26.25 3.17
CA ILE A 384 17.03 -25.26 2.87
C ILE A 384 15.78 -25.47 3.73
N ILE A 385 15.04 -24.39 3.95
CA ILE A 385 13.66 -24.42 4.47
C ILE A 385 12.74 -24.29 3.26
N VAL A 386 11.72 -25.12 3.21
CA VAL A 386 10.74 -25.15 2.13
C VAL A 386 9.34 -24.87 2.68
N ASP A 387 8.46 -24.43 1.82
CA ASP A 387 7.11 -24.07 2.21
C ASP A 387 6.07 -24.44 1.14
N ARG A 388 4.79 -24.35 1.52
CA ARG A 388 3.67 -24.48 0.60
C ARG A 388 2.40 -23.84 1.12
N TYR A 389 1.49 -23.56 0.19
CA TYR A 389 0.07 -23.35 0.47
C TYR A 389 -0.70 -24.64 0.21
N GLY A 390 -1.40 -25.17 1.24
CA GLY A 390 -2.18 -26.40 1.17
C GLY A 390 -1.61 -27.54 2.02
N GLY A 391 -2.45 -28.49 2.39
CA GLY A 391 -2.16 -29.56 3.34
C GLY A 391 -1.14 -30.60 2.87
N ALA A 392 -0.81 -31.52 3.78
CA ALA A 392 0.22 -32.56 3.61
C ALA A 392 -0.10 -33.63 2.55
N THR A 393 -1.31 -33.62 1.96
CA THR A 393 -1.69 -34.51 0.85
C THR A 393 -1.08 -34.13 -0.49
N GLY A 394 -0.44 -32.95 -0.59
CA GLY A 394 0.26 -32.51 -1.80
C GLY A 394 1.70 -33.00 -1.90
N GLN A 395 2.30 -32.82 -3.08
CA GLN A 395 3.68 -33.23 -3.39
C GLN A 395 4.60 -32.05 -3.74
N TYR A 396 4.06 -30.81 -3.81
CA TYR A 396 4.82 -29.65 -4.28
C TYR A 396 5.20 -28.74 -3.13
N LEU A 397 6.46 -28.34 -3.12
CA LEU A 397 7.05 -27.36 -2.21
C LEU A 397 7.76 -26.27 -3.02
N SER A 398 8.03 -25.15 -2.38
CA SER A 398 8.91 -24.11 -2.91
C SER A 398 9.97 -23.75 -1.87
N PRO A 399 11.09 -23.13 -2.26
CA PRO A 399 11.96 -22.48 -1.29
C PRO A 399 11.16 -21.51 -0.42
N ARG A 400 11.46 -21.44 0.86
CA ARG A 400 10.80 -20.51 1.79
C ARG A 400 10.88 -19.09 1.25
N GLU A 401 9.79 -18.34 1.47
CA GLU A 401 9.66 -16.95 1.04
C GLU A 401 9.52 -16.73 -0.48
N THR A 402 9.35 -17.80 -1.28
CA THR A 402 8.94 -17.64 -2.68
C THR A 402 7.63 -16.85 -2.72
N PRO A 403 7.55 -15.70 -3.42
CA PRO A 403 6.34 -14.90 -3.51
C PRO A 403 5.15 -15.73 -4.01
N TYR A 404 3.95 -15.46 -3.50
CA TYR A 404 2.74 -16.22 -3.85
C TYR A 404 2.47 -16.22 -5.35
N GLU A 405 2.59 -15.06 -5.98
CA GLU A 405 2.38 -14.84 -7.41
C GLU A 405 3.39 -15.59 -8.31
N GLN A 406 4.55 -15.95 -7.77
CA GLN A 406 5.54 -16.75 -8.48
C GLN A 406 5.26 -18.26 -8.41
N ARG A 407 4.23 -18.68 -7.68
CA ARG A 407 3.87 -20.09 -7.50
C ARG A 407 2.80 -20.57 -8.45
N SER A 408 2.16 -19.66 -9.19
CA SER A 408 1.06 -19.97 -10.14
C SER A 408 0.01 -20.92 -9.55
N LEU A 409 -0.47 -20.62 -8.34
CA LEU A 409 -1.45 -21.42 -7.65
C LEU A 409 -2.89 -21.01 -7.99
N PRO A 410 -3.86 -21.93 -8.01
CA PRO A 410 -5.26 -21.62 -8.27
C PRO A 410 -5.85 -20.74 -7.15
N ARG A 411 -6.98 -20.09 -7.46
CA ARG A 411 -7.76 -19.28 -6.51
C ARG A 411 -8.04 -20.10 -5.23
N GLY A 412 -8.05 -19.43 -4.09
CA GLY A 412 -8.32 -20.08 -2.81
C GLY A 412 -7.15 -20.88 -2.22
N SER A 413 -6.00 -20.99 -2.91
CA SER A 413 -4.86 -21.75 -2.36
C SER A 413 -4.31 -21.17 -1.05
N LYS A 414 -4.39 -19.85 -0.85
CA LYS A 414 -4.01 -19.21 0.42
C LYS A 414 -4.84 -19.69 1.61
N LYS A 415 -6.09 -20.13 1.39
CA LYS A 415 -6.99 -20.66 2.42
C LYS A 415 -6.61 -22.04 2.94
N ARG A 416 -5.95 -22.81 2.10
CA ARG A 416 -5.59 -24.20 2.47
C ARG A 416 -4.46 -24.27 3.51
N GLY A 417 -4.11 -23.12 4.11
CA GLY A 417 -3.05 -22.96 5.09
C GLY A 417 -1.67 -22.77 4.44
N TYR A 418 -0.80 -22.09 5.17
CA TYR A 418 0.60 -21.92 4.81
C TYR A 418 1.46 -22.73 5.79
N HIS A 419 2.23 -23.66 5.27
CA HIS A 419 3.01 -24.62 6.01
C HIS A 419 4.49 -24.47 5.64
N VAL A 420 5.36 -24.50 6.63
CA VAL A 420 6.81 -24.39 6.49
C VAL A 420 7.45 -25.66 7.03
N TYR A 421 8.35 -26.25 6.25
CA TYR A 421 9.01 -27.49 6.58
C TYR A 421 10.53 -27.33 6.59
N GLN A 422 11.16 -27.92 7.57
CA GLN A 422 12.60 -28.17 7.60
C GLN A 422 12.89 -29.57 7.08
N ILE A 423 13.85 -29.71 6.18
CA ILE A 423 14.32 -31.01 5.70
C ILE A 423 15.25 -31.59 6.77
N VAL A 424 14.89 -32.71 7.35
CA VAL A 424 15.65 -33.37 8.45
C VAL A 424 16.38 -34.64 8.01
N LYS A 425 15.99 -35.23 6.87
CA LYS A 425 16.70 -36.29 6.17
C LYS A 425 16.74 -36.00 4.67
N ASP A 426 17.78 -36.44 3.98
CA ASP A 426 17.93 -36.25 2.54
C ASP A 426 16.74 -36.82 1.77
N ILE A 427 16.18 -36.09 0.84
CA ILE A 427 15.09 -36.54 -0.04
C ILE A 427 15.64 -36.60 -1.47
N ASP A 428 15.81 -37.79 -1.96
CA ASP A 428 16.28 -38.07 -3.32
C ASP A 428 15.14 -38.04 -4.35
N ASN A 429 15.51 -37.97 -5.63
CA ASN A 429 14.57 -38.00 -6.77
C ASN A 429 13.56 -36.86 -6.77
N VAL A 430 13.90 -35.71 -6.20
CA VAL A 430 13.07 -34.50 -6.26
C VAL A 430 13.20 -33.84 -7.63
N GLN A 431 12.07 -33.55 -8.28
CA GLN A 431 12.05 -32.85 -9.53
C GLN A 431 11.98 -31.32 -9.28
N ALA A 432 13.07 -30.63 -9.56
CA ALA A 432 13.16 -29.17 -9.43
C ALA A 432 12.98 -28.49 -10.79
N ALA A 433 12.11 -27.47 -10.82
CA ALA A 433 11.89 -26.68 -12.04
C ALA A 433 11.45 -25.26 -11.68
N GLU A 434 11.64 -24.35 -12.62
CA GLU A 434 11.01 -23.04 -12.60
C GLU A 434 9.51 -23.18 -12.91
N ILE A 435 8.67 -22.42 -12.20
CA ILE A 435 7.21 -22.47 -12.33
C ILE A 435 6.76 -21.62 -13.51
N SER A 436 5.94 -22.19 -14.39
CA SER A 436 5.33 -21.47 -15.51
C SER A 436 4.27 -20.46 -15.05
N ALA A 437 4.05 -19.45 -15.88
CA ALA A 437 2.92 -18.53 -15.68
C ALA A 437 1.59 -19.27 -15.89
N TRP A 438 0.70 -19.22 -14.89
CA TRP A 438 -0.62 -19.86 -14.93
C TRP A 438 -1.58 -19.19 -13.93
N PHE A 439 -2.86 -19.46 -13.99
CA PHE A 439 -3.90 -18.85 -13.13
C PHE A 439 -3.85 -17.32 -13.05
N GLY A 440 -3.42 -16.66 -14.15
CA GLY A 440 -3.22 -15.21 -14.16
C GLY A 440 -1.99 -14.71 -13.39
N GLN A 441 -1.12 -15.62 -12.95
CA GLN A 441 0.10 -15.32 -12.18
C GLN A 441 1.34 -15.48 -13.05
N PRO A 442 2.42 -14.71 -12.79
CA PRO A 442 3.62 -14.67 -13.62
C PRO A 442 4.48 -15.93 -13.56
N GLY A 443 4.38 -16.74 -12.49
CA GLY A 443 5.33 -17.81 -12.27
C GLY A 443 6.75 -17.32 -11.97
N GLY A 444 7.76 -18.10 -12.34
CA GLY A 444 9.17 -17.75 -12.15
C GLY A 444 9.74 -18.13 -10.76
N GLY A 445 8.90 -18.66 -9.86
CA GLY A 445 9.39 -19.30 -8.65
C GLY A 445 9.96 -20.70 -8.93
N ILE A 446 10.60 -21.29 -7.94
CA ILE A 446 11.08 -22.68 -8.01
C ILE A 446 10.06 -23.60 -7.36
N GLN A 447 9.72 -24.69 -8.05
CA GLN A 447 8.98 -25.80 -7.44
C GLN A 447 9.85 -27.02 -7.25
N TYR A 448 9.60 -27.72 -6.17
CA TYR A 448 10.11 -29.05 -5.87
C TYR A 448 8.96 -30.04 -5.84
N LYS A 449 8.87 -30.93 -6.84
CA LYS A 449 7.95 -32.05 -6.85
C LYS A 449 8.61 -33.22 -6.13
N LEU A 450 8.07 -33.58 -4.98
CA LEU A 450 8.56 -34.69 -4.17
C LEU A 450 8.20 -36.04 -4.79
N PRO A 451 8.98 -37.10 -4.52
CA PRO A 451 8.70 -38.44 -5.03
C PRO A 451 7.43 -39.04 -4.41
N LYS A 452 7.02 -38.59 -3.23
CA LYS A 452 5.84 -39.01 -2.47
C LYS A 452 5.10 -37.81 -1.91
N LYS A 453 3.89 -38.01 -1.42
CA LYS A 453 3.12 -37.00 -0.69
C LYS A 453 3.81 -36.59 0.62
N ILE A 454 3.60 -35.38 1.07
CA ILE A 454 4.30 -34.83 2.25
C ILE A 454 4.02 -35.72 3.51
N PHE A 455 2.79 -36.16 3.72
CA PHE A 455 2.46 -37.00 4.87
C PHE A 455 3.19 -38.35 4.87
N GLU A 456 3.56 -38.86 3.69
CA GLU A 456 4.36 -40.09 3.53
C GLU A 456 5.85 -39.87 3.80
N LEU A 457 6.27 -38.62 3.83
CA LEU A 457 7.65 -38.16 4.08
C LEU A 457 7.81 -37.50 5.44
N SER A 458 6.93 -37.79 6.39
CA SER A 458 6.95 -37.21 7.74
C SER A 458 8.26 -37.44 8.52
N GLU A 459 9.02 -38.47 8.21
CA GLU A 459 10.36 -38.70 8.78
C GLU A 459 11.45 -37.81 8.13
N TYR A 460 11.20 -37.25 6.95
CA TYR A 460 12.13 -36.43 6.17
C TYR A 460 11.85 -34.94 6.29
N LEU A 461 10.60 -34.59 6.59
CA LEU A 461 10.09 -33.22 6.66
C LEU A 461 9.50 -32.96 8.05
N LYS A 462 10.09 -32.02 8.77
CA LYS A 462 9.55 -31.54 10.05
C LYS A 462 8.82 -30.22 9.80
N GLU A 463 7.53 -30.18 10.08
CA GLU A 463 6.77 -28.93 10.04
C GLU A 463 7.21 -28.02 11.19
N ILE A 464 7.52 -26.74 10.87
CA ILE A 464 7.99 -25.74 11.83
C ILE A 464 7.05 -24.53 11.91
N LYS A 465 6.05 -24.47 11.00
CA LYS A 465 4.97 -23.48 11.00
C LYS A 465 3.80 -23.98 10.15
#